data_3f88e425211ea5288ec25c85d66540bc
#
_entry.id   3f88e425211ea5288ec25c85d66540bc
#
_cell.length_a   1.000
_cell.length_b   1.000
_cell.length_c   1.000
_cell.angle_alpha   90.00
_cell.angle_beta   90.00
_cell.angle_gamma   90.00
#
_symmetry.space_group_name_H-M   'P 1'
#
loop_
_entity.id
_entity.type
_entity.pdbx_description
1 polymer ?
#
loop_
_entity_poly.entity_id
_entity_poly.type
_entity_poly.pdbx_seq_one_letter_code
_entity_poly.pdbx_strand_id
1 'polypeptide(L)'
;MSVIQDLSQNFWLISAVSAWFIAQFFKVLTGIFRDRSFSLTAMLFGTGGMPSSHTASVVALTTSAGLTYGLASFAFAAAFMFSMVVMIDAMGVRRETGEQAKILNRMMKETLFSKDPEVWNRTLKELVGHTPLQVAAGAAVGITVPVVLWLTPWF
;
A
#
# COMPACT_ATOMS: atom_id res chain seq x y z
N MET A 1 -29.82 -12.94 -7.74
CA MET A 1 -28.45 -13.45 -7.56
C MET A 1 -28.07 -13.25 -6.10
N SER A 2 -27.25 -14.11 -5.50
CA SER A 2 -26.83 -13.90 -4.12
C SER A 2 -25.73 -12.83 -4.08
N VAL A 3 -25.65 -12.05 -3.00
CA VAL A 3 -24.60 -11.03 -2.79
C VAL A 3 -23.19 -11.62 -3.02
N ILE A 4 -23.00 -12.89 -2.66
CA ILE A 4 -21.72 -13.60 -2.85
C ILE A 4 -21.42 -13.77 -4.34
N GLN A 5 -22.42 -14.09 -5.17
CA GLN A 5 -22.23 -14.21 -6.61
C GLN A 5 -21.86 -12.86 -7.24
N ASP A 6 -22.53 -11.78 -6.86
CA ASP A 6 -22.23 -10.45 -7.37
C ASP A 6 -20.80 -10.02 -7.01
N LEU A 7 -20.35 -10.30 -5.78
CA LEU A 7 -18.97 -10.03 -5.36
C LEU A 7 -17.94 -10.89 -6.09
N SER A 8 -18.25 -12.18 -6.34
CA SER A 8 -17.36 -13.10 -7.04
C SER A 8 -17.23 -12.85 -8.55
N GLN A 9 -18.12 -12.04 -9.12
CA GLN A 9 -18.07 -11.61 -10.51
C GLN A 9 -17.61 -10.15 -10.67
N ASN A 10 -17.29 -9.48 -9.58
CA ASN A 10 -16.85 -8.10 -9.61
C ASN A 10 -15.37 -8.02 -9.99
N PHE A 11 -15.11 -7.87 -11.30
CA PHE A 11 -13.75 -7.77 -11.84
C PHE A 11 -12.87 -6.72 -11.17
N TRP A 12 -13.42 -5.55 -10.86
CA TRP A 12 -12.67 -4.45 -10.24
C TRP A 12 -12.23 -4.79 -8.82
N LEU A 13 -13.15 -5.35 -8.03
CA LEU A 13 -12.86 -5.78 -6.66
C LEU A 13 -11.84 -6.92 -6.64
N ILE A 14 -12.03 -7.94 -7.48
CA ILE A 14 -11.13 -9.08 -7.58
C ILE A 14 -9.73 -8.62 -7.99
N SER A 15 -9.63 -7.76 -9.00
CA SER A 15 -8.36 -7.21 -9.45
C SER A 15 -7.63 -6.43 -8.35
N ALA A 16 -8.34 -5.54 -7.63
CA ALA A 16 -7.77 -4.74 -6.56
C ALA A 16 -7.31 -5.60 -5.38
N VAL A 17 -8.12 -6.57 -4.95
CA VAL A 17 -7.81 -7.49 -3.85
C VAL A 17 -6.67 -8.42 -4.23
N SER A 18 -6.67 -8.98 -5.43
CA SER A 18 -5.59 -9.84 -5.93
C SER A 18 -4.27 -9.08 -6.00
N ALA A 19 -4.26 -7.86 -6.52
CA ALA A 19 -3.07 -7.02 -6.57
C ALA A 19 -2.54 -6.70 -5.16
N TRP A 20 -3.43 -6.47 -4.19
CA TRP A 20 -3.07 -6.27 -2.80
C TRP A 20 -2.38 -7.52 -2.22
N PHE A 21 -2.97 -8.71 -2.40
CA PHE A 21 -2.40 -9.96 -1.91
C PHE A 21 -1.05 -10.27 -2.55
N ILE A 22 -0.92 -10.09 -3.87
CA ILE A 22 0.34 -10.29 -4.60
C ILE A 22 1.41 -9.33 -4.10
N ALA A 23 1.08 -8.05 -3.91
CA ALA A 23 2.02 -7.09 -3.36
C ALA A 23 2.43 -7.43 -1.92
N GLN A 24 1.49 -7.88 -1.08
CA GLN A 24 1.82 -8.35 0.27
C GLN A 24 2.72 -9.60 0.25
N PHE A 25 2.47 -10.54 -0.64
CA PHE A 25 3.30 -11.73 -0.80
C PHE A 25 4.75 -11.34 -1.18
N PHE A 26 4.94 -10.49 -2.19
CA PHE A 26 6.27 -10.00 -2.56
C PHE A 26 6.94 -9.21 -1.44
N LYS A 27 6.18 -8.45 -0.66
CA LYS A 27 6.67 -7.71 0.50
C LYS A 27 7.23 -8.65 1.59
N VAL A 28 6.57 -9.77 1.82
CA VAL A 28 7.07 -10.80 2.74
C VAL A 28 8.36 -11.42 2.20
N LEU A 29 8.38 -11.79 0.93
CA LEU A 29 9.58 -12.33 0.29
C LEU A 29 10.77 -11.36 0.45
N THR A 30 10.58 -10.10 0.08
CA THR A 30 11.63 -9.08 0.20
C THR A 30 12.02 -8.80 1.65
N GLY A 31 11.09 -8.85 2.59
CA GLY A 31 11.32 -8.70 4.03
C GLY A 31 12.14 -9.86 4.62
N ILE A 32 11.83 -11.10 4.24
CA ILE A 32 12.60 -12.28 4.68
C ILE A 32 14.06 -12.19 4.22
N PHE A 33 14.30 -11.77 2.98
CA PHE A 33 15.67 -11.62 2.46
C PHE A 33 16.45 -10.49 3.14
N ARG A 34 15.76 -9.45 3.65
CA ARG A 34 16.40 -8.30 4.29
C ARG A 34 16.63 -8.49 5.78
N ASP A 35 15.61 -8.94 6.53
CA ASP A 35 15.60 -8.87 7.99
C ASP A 35 15.63 -10.25 8.67
N ARG A 36 15.64 -11.35 7.92
CA ARG A 36 15.65 -12.75 8.35
C ARG A 36 14.58 -13.11 9.40
N SER A 37 13.55 -12.30 9.54
CA SER A 37 12.44 -12.54 10.48
C SER A 37 11.10 -12.59 9.74
N PHE A 38 10.34 -13.65 9.99
CA PHE A 38 8.99 -13.79 9.47
C PHE A 38 7.99 -13.36 10.55
N SER A 39 7.11 -12.41 10.21
CA SER A 39 6.00 -12.02 11.07
C SER A 39 4.73 -11.87 10.25
N LEU A 40 3.74 -12.71 10.51
CA LEU A 40 2.40 -12.64 9.90
C LEU A 40 1.71 -11.31 10.14
N THR A 41 1.88 -10.73 11.33
CA THR A 41 1.31 -9.43 11.68
C THR A 41 1.96 -8.30 10.86
N ALA A 42 3.28 -8.36 10.66
CA ALA A 42 3.99 -7.42 9.80
C ALA A 42 3.60 -7.60 8.32
N MET A 43 3.26 -8.81 7.91
CA MET A 43 2.75 -9.13 6.58
C MET A 43 1.40 -8.46 6.30
N LEU A 44 0.44 -8.60 7.20
CA LEU A 44 -0.94 -8.12 6.99
C LEU A 44 -1.08 -6.62 7.27
N PHE A 45 -0.38 -6.10 8.29
CA PHE A 45 -0.57 -4.74 8.81
C PHE A 45 0.70 -3.88 8.77
N GLY A 46 1.84 -4.44 8.32
CA GLY A 46 3.11 -3.72 8.26
C GLY A 46 3.05 -2.56 7.26
N THR A 47 3.27 -1.35 7.77
CA THR A 47 3.47 -0.15 6.94
C THR A 47 4.95 -0.07 6.56
N GLY A 48 5.26 -0.10 5.29
CA GLY A 48 6.64 -0.10 4.77
C GLY A 48 6.97 -1.40 4.02
N GLY A 49 8.12 -1.43 3.35
CA GLY A 49 8.54 -2.55 2.49
C GLY A 49 8.08 -2.39 1.03
N MET A 50 8.62 -3.23 0.16
CA MET A 50 8.44 -3.17 -1.30
C MET A 50 7.81 -4.47 -1.79
N PRO A 51 6.81 -4.39 -2.70
CA PRO A 51 6.13 -3.22 -3.24
C PRO A 51 5.06 -2.62 -2.32
N SER A 52 4.58 -1.39 -2.61
CA SER A 52 3.46 -0.78 -1.89
C SER A 52 2.13 -1.46 -2.24
N SER A 53 1.53 -2.14 -1.26
CA SER A 53 0.24 -2.82 -1.45
C SER A 53 -0.94 -1.86 -1.62
N HIS A 54 -0.89 -0.68 -0.98
CA HIS A 54 -1.90 0.36 -1.17
C HIS A 54 -1.89 0.87 -2.62
N THR A 55 -0.69 1.18 -3.14
CA THR A 55 -0.54 1.58 -4.55
C THR A 55 -1.00 0.47 -5.50
N ALA A 56 -0.62 -0.77 -5.25
CA ALA A 56 -1.03 -1.91 -6.07
C ALA A 56 -2.56 -2.02 -6.17
N SER A 57 -3.27 -1.90 -5.05
CA SER A 57 -4.74 -1.98 -5.02
C SER A 57 -5.40 -0.85 -5.80
N VAL A 58 -5.02 0.40 -5.55
CA VAL A 58 -5.70 1.55 -6.18
C VAL A 58 -5.36 1.67 -7.65
N VAL A 59 -4.13 1.32 -8.06
CA VAL A 59 -3.74 1.27 -9.47
C VAL A 59 -4.43 0.10 -10.19
N ALA A 60 -4.61 -1.04 -9.52
CA ALA A 60 -5.37 -2.15 -10.09
C ALA A 60 -6.84 -1.77 -10.33
N LEU A 61 -7.45 -1.05 -9.38
CA LEU A 61 -8.81 -0.52 -9.56
C LEU A 61 -8.88 0.44 -10.77
N THR A 62 -7.90 1.35 -10.88
CA THR A 62 -7.81 2.29 -12.01
C THR A 62 -7.64 1.56 -13.34
N THR A 63 -6.71 0.59 -13.40
CA THR A 63 -6.46 -0.20 -14.60
C THR A 63 -7.70 -0.99 -15.01
N SER A 64 -8.38 -1.64 -14.06
CA SER A 64 -9.61 -2.39 -14.29
C SER A 64 -10.74 -1.49 -14.82
N ALA A 65 -10.89 -0.28 -14.26
CA ALA A 65 -11.87 0.69 -14.75
C ALA A 65 -11.57 1.14 -16.19
N GLY A 66 -10.29 1.36 -16.49
CA GLY A 66 -9.86 1.70 -17.87
C GLY A 66 -10.12 0.59 -18.87
N LEU A 67 -9.84 -0.66 -18.49
CA LEU A 67 -10.10 -1.84 -19.35
C LEU A 67 -11.59 -2.04 -19.62
N THR A 68 -12.43 -1.85 -18.61
CA THR A 68 -13.87 -2.13 -18.71
C THR A 68 -14.66 -0.98 -19.34
N TYR A 69 -14.42 0.25 -18.91
CA TYR A 69 -15.22 1.41 -19.30
C TYR A 69 -14.51 2.35 -20.28
N GLY A 70 -13.22 2.10 -20.56
CA GLY A 70 -12.38 2.97 -21.37
C GLY A 70 -11.82 4.16 -20.60
N LEU A 71 -10.73 4.73 -21.13
CA LEU A 71 -9.99 5.83 -20.50
C LEU A 71 -10.76 7.16 -20.46
N ALA A 72 -11.78 7.32 -21.30
CA ALA A 72 -12.64 8.51 -21.33
C ALA A 72 -13.80 8.46 -20.32
N SER A 73 -13.92 7.37 -19.55
CA SER A 73 -15.03 7.20 -18.61
C SER A 73 -14.82 7.95 -17.30
N PHE A 74 -15.94 8.35 -16.69
CA PHE A 74 -15.91 8.92 -15.33
C PHE A 74 -15.35 7.92 -14.31
N ALA A 75 -15.63 6.63 -14.45
CA ALA A 75 -15.13 5.59 -13.56
C ALA A 75 -13.59 5.54 -13.56
N PHE A 76 -12.97 5.60 -14.75
CA PHE A 76 -11.52 5.68 -14.87
C PHE A 76 -10.97 6.97 -14.24
N ALA A 77 -11.55 8.13 -14.56
CA ALA A 77 -11.09 9.41 -14.04
C ALA A 77 -11.17 9.46 -12.50
N ALA A 78 -12.28 8.99 -11.91
CA ALA A 78 -12.47 8.94 -10.47
C ALA A 78 -11.46 7.99 -9.79
N ALA A 79 -11.27 6.78 -10.33
CA ALA A 79 -10.30 5.82 -9.81
C ALA A 79 -8.86 6.34 -9.95
N PHE A 80 -8.53 7.00 -11.06
CA PHE A 80 -7.22 7.61 -11.29
C PHE A 80 -6.92 8.71 -10.28
N MET A 81 -7.85 9.65 -10.05
CA MET A 81 -7.70 10.71 -9.07
C MET A 81 -7.56 10.16 -7.66
N PHE A 82 -8.35 9.13 -7.30
CA PHE A 82 -8.22 8.44 -6.02
C PHE A 82 -6.83 7.79 -5.87
N SER A 83 -6.32 7.14 -6.92
CA SER A 83 -4.98 6.56 -6.92
C SER A 83 -3.89 7.62 -6.72
N MET A 84 -4.01 8.77 -7.37
CA MET A 84 -3.08 9.89 -7.21
C MET A 84 -3.03 10.38 -5.76
N VAL A 85 -4.19 10.58 -5.13
CA VAL A 85 -4.27 11.00 -3.72
C VAL A 85 -3.60 9.98 -2.80
N VAL A 86 -3.87 8.69 -2.98
CA VAL A 86 -3.27 7.63 -2.16
C VAL A 86 -1.75 7.54 -2.35
N MET A 87 -1.26 7.69 -3.58
CA MET A 87 0.18 7.65 -3.86
C MET A 87 0.92 8.88 -3.30
N ILE A 88 0.32 10.07 -3.42
CA ILE A 88 0.89 11.31 -2.86
C ILE A 88 0.91 11.23 -1.33
N ASP A 89 -0.18 10.79 -0.70
CA ASP A 89 -0.22 10.58 0.76
C ASP A 89 0.89 9.62 1.22
N ALA A 90 1.03 8.49 0.53
CA ALA A 90 2.01 7.48 0.86
C ALA A 90 3.46 7.98 0.78
N MET A 91 3.79 8.86 -0.19
CA MET A 91 5.14 9.40 -0.41
C MET A 91 5.40 10.70 0.34
N GLY A 92 4.37 11.51 0.58
CA GLY A 92 4.47 12.82 1.21
C GLY A 92 4.13 12.77 2.70
N VAL A 93 2.86 12.87 3.02
CA VAL A 93 2.37 13.07 4.40
C VAL A 93 2.93 12.03 5.39
N ARG A 94 2.90 10.75 5.01
CA ARG A 94 3.40 9.69 5.89
C ARG A 94 4.92 9.71 6.05
N ARG A 95 5.65 10.12 5.03
CA ARG A 95 7.09 10.28 5.12
C ARG A 95 7.47 11.42 6.05
N GLU A 96 6.80 12.56 5.95
CA GLU A 96 6.99 13.71 6.85
C GLU A 96 6.68 13.32 8.30
N THR A 97 5.63 12.54 8.55
CA THR A 97 5.32 12.00 9.89
C THR A 97 6.49 11.17 10.44
N GLY A 98 7.15 10.39 9.61
CA GLY A 98 8.34 9.62 10.00
C GLY A 98 9.54 10.52 10.36
N GLU A 99 9.79 11.58 9.61
CA GLU A 99 10.84 12.56 9.91
C GLU A 99 10.52 13.32 11.21
N GLN A 100 9.27 13.73 11.41
CA GLN A 100 8.81 14.33 12.67
C GLN A 100 9.01 13.38 13.86
N ALA A 101 8.71 12.10 13.69
CA ALA A 101 8.94 11.08 14.71
C ALA A 101 10.43 10.96 15.10
N LYS A 102 11.36 11.05 14.13
CA LYS A 102 12.81 11.06 14.41
C LYS A 102 13.22 12.26 15.25
N ILE A 103 12.74 13.45 14.88
CA ILE A 103 13.04 14.68 15.63
C ILE A 103 12.51 14.56 17.04
N LEU A 104 11.26 14.13 17.22
CA LEU A 104 10.66 13.96 18.53
C LEU A 104 11.38 12.90 19.37
N ASN A 105 11.75 11.76 18.80
CA ASN A 105 12.51 10.72 19.50
C ASN A 105 13.89 11.25 19.95
N ARG A 106 14.54 12.06 19.12
CA ARG A 106 15.81 12.70 19.46
C ARG A 106 15.65 13.70 20.60
N MET A 107 14.63 14.57 20.51
CA MET A 107 14.33 15.54 21.58
C MET A 107 14.01 14.84 22.91
N MET A 108 13.26 13.74 22.89
CA MET A 108 12.96 12.95 24.09
C MET A 108 14.22 12.36 24.71
N LYS A 109 15.21 11.96 23.90
CA LYS A 109 16.49 11.40 24.39
C LYS A 109 17.47 12.47 24.88
N GLU A 110 17.51 13.64 24.27
CA GLU A 110 18.49 14.68 24.53
C GLU A 110 18.06 15.67 25.62
N THR A 111 16.77 15.80 25.96
CA THR A 111 16.26 16.88 26.80
C THR A 111 15.47 16.37 28.01
N LEU A 112 15.52 17.12 29.08
CA LEU A 112 14.70 17.35 30.28
C LEU A 112 13.40 16.55 30.55
N PHE A 113 12.83 15.89 29.60
CA PHE A 113 11.67 14.97 29.73
C PHE A 113 12.07 13.59 30.30
N SER A 114 13.36 13.40 30.60
CA SER A 114 13.90 12.12 31.08
C SER A 114 13.45 11.72 32.50
N LYS A 115 12.57 12.49 33.14
CA LYS A 115 12.10 12.21 34.51
C LYS A 115 10.84 11.36 34.56
N ASP A 116 10.11 11.20 33.42
CA ASP A 116 8.94 10.34 33.35
C ASP A 116 9.27 9.03 32.64
N PRO A 117 9.31 7.89 33.36
CA PRO A 117 9.63 6.59 32.79
C PRO A 117 8.65 6.13 31.69
N GLU A 118 7.40 6.57 31.75
CA GLU A 118 6.40 6.21 30.73
C GLU A 118 6.65 6.92 29.40
N VAL A 119 7.06 8.18 29.43
CA VAL A 119 7.41 8.96 28.24
C VAL A 119 8.74 8.48 27.65
N TRP A 120 9.71 8.15 28.50
CA TRP A 120 11.03 7.66 28.10
C TRP A 120 10.99 6.33 27.36
N ASN A 121 10.09 5.44 27.73
CA ASN A 121 9.93 4.12 27.11
C ASN A 121 9.11 4.13 25.82
N ARG A 122 8.46 5.24 25.46
CA ARG A 122 7.72 5.39 24.21
C ARG A 122 8.66 5.81 23.08
N THR A 123 8.89 4.90 22.15
CA THR A 123 9.60 5.22 20.89
C THR A 123 8.58 5.36 19.76
N LEU A 124 8.54 6.52 19.13
CA LEU A 124 7.68 6.76 17.97
C LEU A 124 8.23 6.03 16.75
N LYS A 125 7.34 5.48 15.92
CA LYS A 125 7.73 4.76 14.70
C LYS A 125 8.27 5.75 13.66
N GLU A 126 9.56 5.65 13.34
CA GLU A 126 10.27 6.57 12.45
C GLU A 126 10.14 6.18 10.96
N LEU A 127 10.06 4.88 10.66
CA LEU A 127 9.92 4.37 9.30
C LEU A 127 8.44 4.34 8.92
N VAL A 128 7.89 5.49 8.55
CA VAL A 128 6.52 5.66 8.08
C VAL A 128 6.55 6.22 6.66
N GLY A 129 5.68 5.70 5.79
CA GLY A 129 5.61 6.09 4.39
C GLY A 129 6.41 5.20 3.45
N HIS A 130 6.29 5.49 2.17
CA HIS A 130 6.90 4.73 1.10
C HIS A 130 7.89 5.57 0.30
N THR A 131 8.95 4.94 -0.20
CA THR A 131 9.83 5.57 -1.19
C THR A 131 9.17 5.59 -2.56
N PRO A 132 9.54 6.52 -3.46
CA PRO A 132 9.03 6.54 -4.83
C PRO A 132 9.20 5.19 -5.56
N LEU A 133 10.30 4.48 -5.30
CA LEU A 133 10.55 3.16 -5.88
C LEU A 133 9.54 2.11 -5.40
N GLN A 134 9.17 2.13 -4.12
CA GLN A 134 8.16 1.22 -3.57
C GLN A 134 6.77 1.49 -4.17
N VAL A 135 6.46 2.76 -4.41
CA VAL A 135 5.22 3.17 -5.08
C VAL A 135 5.22 2.75 -6.54
N ALA A 136 6.32 2.99 -7.27
CA ALA A 136 6.46 2.56 -8.66
C ALA A 136 6.34 1.04 -8.83
N ALA A 137 6.97 0.26 -7.94
CA ALA A 137 6.84 -1.20 -7.93
C ALA A 137 5.40 -1.65 -7.62
N GLY A 138 4.71 -0.96 -6.70
CA GLY A 138 3.29 -1.19 -6.43
C GLY A 138 2.41 -0.90 -7.65
N ALA A 139 2.68 0.20 -8.36
CA ALA A 139 1.97 0.56 -9.59
C ALA A 139 2.18 -0.50 -10.69
N ALA A 140 3.39 -1.01 -10.84
CA ALA A 140 3.66 -2.10 -11.80
C ALA A 140 2.82 -3.35 -11.50
N VAL A 141 2.71 -3.77 -10.24
CA VAL A 141 1.82 -4.87 -9.82
C VAL A 141 0.36 -4.51 -10.11
N GLY A 142 -0.07 -3.29 -9.78
CA GLY A 142 -1.43 -2.81 -10.01
C GLY A 142 -1.85 -2.71 -11.46
N ILE A 143 -0.90 -2.55 -12.39
CA ILE A 143 -1.17 -2.61 -13.83
C ILE A 143 -1.18 -4.06 -14.32
N THR A 144 -0.19 -4.84 -13.93
CA THR A 144 0.01 -6.20 -14.46
C THR A 144 -1.12 -7.14 -14.07
N VAL A 145 -1.57 -7.11 -12.81
CA VAL A 145 -2.58 -8.05 -12.31
C VAL A 145 -3.92 -7.93 -13.05
N PRO A 146 -4.54 -6.74 -13.19
CA PRO A 146 -5.80 -6.63 -13.94
C PRO A 146 -5.65 -6.99 -15.42
N VAL A 147 -4.53 -6.65 -16.05
CA VAL A 147 -4.27 -7.02 -17.45
C VAL A 147 -4.20 -8.53 -17.62
N VAL A 148 -3.50 -9.23 -16.73
CA VAL A 148 -3.42 -10.69 -16.76
C VAL A 148 -4.80 -11.30 -16.52
N LEU A 149 -5.56 -10.82 -15.54
CA LEU A 149 -6.92 -11.31 -15.28
C LEU A 149 -7.87 -11.06 -16.47
N TRP A 150 -7.76 -9.90 -17.11
CA TRP A 150 -8.56 -9.55 -18.30
C TRP A 150 -8.30 -10.47 -19.49
N LEU A 151 -7.06 -10.97 -19.61
CA LEU A 151 -6.67 -11.90 -20.68
C LEU A 151 -7.06 -13.36 -20.37
N THR A 152 -7.55 -13.65 -19.16
CA THR A 152 -8.02 -15.00 -18.82
C THR A 152 -9.50 -15.18 -19.20
N PRO A 153 -9.95 -16.40 -19.54
CA PRO A 153 -11.33 -16.65 -19.96
C PRO A 153 -12.38 -16.58 -18.84
N TRP A 154 -12.02 -16.05 -17.67
CA TRP A 154 -12.90 -15.96 -16.49
C TRP A 154 -13.74 -14.68 -16.44
N PHE A 155 -13.36 -13.66 -17.22
CA PHE A 155 -14.02 -12.35 -17.32
C PHE A 155 -14.23 -11.92 -18.80
#